data_ed08b51e9b75658a2dac6c6ab5902f57
#
_entry.id   ed08b51e9b75658a2dac6c6ab5902f57
#
_cell.length_a   1.000
_cell.length_b   1.000
_cell.length_c   1.000
_cell.angle_alpha   90.00
_cell.angle_beta   90.00
_cell.angle_gamma   90.00
#
_symmetry.space_group_name_H-M   'P 1'
#
loop_
_entity.id
_entity.type
_entity.pdbx_description
1 polymer ?
#
loop_
_entity_poly.entity_id
_entity_poly.type
_entity_poly.pdbx_seq_one_letter_code
_entity_poly.pdbx_strand_id
1 'polypeptide(L)'
;MTVLRYTVPPENDGCRLGLFLRMQGVTAGLIKSVKYDGDGFFADDRAIRTNEPVHTGQCIRFALPPERETSVVPQPVPFSVAYEDAFAAVLDKPAGIAVHPTLNYPDGTLANGWLYRLHQQGKDGIFRPVNRIDKNTSGLVLCAQNAFAAPLLAGSARKCYLAIVEGAMPLGPGRIEAPIARRGDSIIGRCVRADGKYSLTEYTVLAAGHGHSLAACIPRTGRTHQIRVHMAHIGHPLAGDSLYGGSDKLIARHALHCGIICFAHPLTAETVRVESALPADMTALAEAENLLQNWTLTQLPCE
;
A
#
# COMPACT_ATOMS: atom_id res chain seq x y z
N MET A 1 21.82 7.15 9.71
CA MET A 1 20.93 6.88 10.87
C MET A 1 19.89 7.99 10.95
N THR A 2 18.58 7.69 10.95
CA THR A 2 17.51 8.69 10.98
C THR A 2 17.29 9.16 12.42
N VAL A 3 17.40 10.47 12.67
CA VAL A 3 17.17 11.09 13.99
C VAL A 3 15.85 11.85 13.94
N LEU A 4 14.93 11.52 14.84
CA LEU A 4 13.67 12.23 15.04
C LEU A 4 13.84 13.30 16.12
N ARG A 5 13.19 14.45 15.91
CA ARG A 5 13.21 15.58 16.84
C ARG A 5 11.80 16.14 16.99
N TYR A 6 11.43 16.43 18.25
CA TYR A 6 10.13 17.01 18.61
C TYR A 6 10.33 18.11 19.64
N THR A 7 9.78 19.28 19.41
CA THR A 7 9.71 20.32 20.43
C THR A 7 8.46 20.09 21.29
N VAL A 8 8.60 20.11 22.60
CA VAL A 8 7.48 19.95 23.55
C VAL A 8 6.63 21.21 23.54
N PRO A 9 5.35 21.13 23.11
CA PRO A 9 4.46 22.28 23.14
C PRO A 9 3.87 22.52 24.55
N PRO A 10 3.32 23.70 24.83
CA PRO A 10 2.81 24.08 26.17
C PRO A 10 1.78 23.11 26.74
N GLU A 11 0.89 22.56 25.91
CA GLU A 11 -0.15 21.60 26.31
C GLU A 11 0.40 20.25 26.82
N ASN A 12 1.67 19.98 26.58
CA ASN A 12 2.35 18.75 27.02
C ASN A 12 3.36 18.99 28.17
N ASP A 13 3.37 20.19 28.78
CA ASP A 13 4.25 20.47 29.91
C ASP A 13 4.02 19.51 31.08
N GLY A 14 5.09 19.00 31.65
CA GLY A 14 5.06 18.05 32.77
C GLY A 14 4.57 16.63 32.43
N CYS A 15 4.18 16.34 31.20
CA CYS A 15 3.77 14.98 30.83
C CYS A 15 4.99 14.03 30.76
N ARG A 16 4.77 12.73 30.98
CA ARG A 16 5.85 11.74 30.86
C ARG A 16 6.30 11.60 29.42
N LEU A 17 7.62 11.52 29.20
CA LEU A 17 8.20 11.33 27.86
C LEU A 17 7.53 10.21 27.05
N GLY A 18 7.29 9.05 27.67
CA GLY A 18 6.66 7.92 26.98
C GLY A 18 5.24 8.23 26.48
N LEU A 19 4.47 9.05 27.20
CA LEU A 19 3.15 9.51 26.78
C LEU A 19 3.28 10.54 25.64
N PHE A 20 4.14 11.53 25.80
CA PHE A 20 4.43 12.53 24.76
C PHE A 20 4.81 11.87 23.43
N LEU A 21 5.76 10.92 23.43
CA LEU A 21 6.18 10.22 22.22
C LEU A 21 5.02 9.44 21.55
N ARG A 22 4.13 8.84 22.34
CA ARG A 22 2.95 8.17 21.80
C ARG A 22 1.99 9.13 21.12
N MET A 23 1.81 10.34 21.65
CA MET A 23 1.01 11.40 21.02
C MET A 23 1.64 11.87 19.70
N GLN A 24 2.97 11.76 19.57
CA GLN A 24 3.68 12.02 18.31
C GLN A 24 3.68 10.81 17.33
N GLY A 25 2.85 9.79 17.56
CA GLY A 25 2.75 8.61 16.69
C GLY A 25 3.85 7.55 16.89
N VAL A 26 4.74 7.72 17.87
CA VAL A 26 5.78 6.72 18.18
C VAL A 26 5.15 5.53 18.91
N THR A 27 5.19 4.35 18.32
CA THR A 27 4.58 3.15 18.91
C THR A 27 5.29 2.68 20.17
N ALA A 28 4.58 1.98 21.07
CA ALA A 28 5.19 1.40 22.28
C ALA A 28 6.33 0.43 21.95
N GLY A 29 6.21 -0.33 20.83
CA GLY A 29 7.27 -1.21 20.34
C GLY A 29 8.52 -0.44 19.94
N LEU A 30 8.38 0.66 19.20
CA LEU A 30 9.52 1.50 18.81
C LEU A 30 10.15 2.18 20.03
N ILE A 31 9.36 2.70 20.97
CA ILE A 31 9.87 3.26 22.23
C ILE A 31 10.74 2.22 22.99
N LYS A 32 10.27 0.96 23.04
CA LYS A 32 11.03 -0.13 23.64
C LYS A 32 12.33 -0.40 22.88
N SER A 33 12.28 -0.44 21.56
CA SER A 33 13.47 -0.69 20.72
C SER A 33 14.51 0.43 20.86
N VAL A 34 14.09 1.69 20.82
CA VAL A 34 14.98 2.84 21.05
C VAL A 34 15.66 2.77 22.41
N LYS A 35 14.91 2.34 23.45
CA LYS A 35 15.42 2.24 24.81
C LYS A 35 16.45 1.13 25.01
N TYR A 36 16.29 -0.03 24.35
CA TYR A 36 17.09 -1.22 24.60
C TYR A 36 18.07 -1.59 23.50
N ASP A 37 17.73 -1.25 22.24
CA ASP A 37 18.51 -1.59 21.05
C ASP A 37 19.17 -0.34 20.44
N GLY A 38 18.85 0.87 20.92
CA GLY A 38 19.36 2.15 20.44
C GLY A 38 20.04 2.98 21.52
N ASP A 39 20.31 4.26 21.22
CA ASP A 39 21.02 5.19 22.10
C ASP A 39 20.14 5.83 23.18
N GLY A 40 18.85 5.44 23.25
CA GLY A 40 17.88 6.01 24.16
C GLY A 40 17.30 7.36 23.70
N PHE A 41 16.82 8.15 24.66
CA PHE A 41 16.17 9.44 24.43
C PHE A 41 16.96 10.57 25.06
N PHE A 42 16.89 11.75 24.44
CA PHE A 42 17.56 12.95 24.93
C PHE A 42 16.54 14.10 24.95
N ALA A 43 16.53 14.86 26.04
CA ALA A 43 15.88 16.17 26.13
C ALA A 43 16.98 17.23 26.09
N ASP A 44 16.98 18.06 25.06
CA ASP A 44 18.12 18.88 24.67
C ASP A 44 19.38 17.97 24.53
N ASP A 45 20.41 18.13 25.34
CA ASP A 45 21.59 17.25 25.29
C ASP A 45 21.68 16.28 26.49
N ARG A 46 20.66 16.26 27.36
CA ARG A 46 20.61 15.38 28.52
C ARG A 46 19.85 14.11 28.23
N ALA A 47 20.41 12.94 28.57
CA ALA A 47 19.68 11.68 28.51
C ALA A 47 18.45 11.71 29.44
N ILE A 48 17.30 11.22 28.95
CA ILE A 48 16.02 11.24 29.68
C ILE A 48 15.36 9.85 29.58
N ARG A 49 14.70 9.42 30.64
CA ARG A 49 13.95 8.17 30.68
C ARG A 49 12.47 8.37 30.31
N THR A 50 11.83 7.35 29.82
CA THR A 50 10.41 7.39 29.38
C THR A 50 9.40 7.71 30.48
N ASN A 51 9.76 7.55 31.75
CA ASN A 51 8.94 7.89 32.92
C ASN A 51 9.23 9.29 33.50
N GLU A 52 10.23 10.00 33.02
CA GLU A 52 10.53 11.37 33.42
C GLU A 52 9.62 12.37 32.72
N PRO A 53 9.32 13.53 33.36
CA PRO A 53 8.55 14.60 32.76
C PRO A 53 9.36 15.31 31.66
N VAL A 54 8.65 15.80 30.66
CA VAL A 54 9.18 16.74 29.65
C VAL A 54 8.57 18.11 29.85
N HIS A 55 9.29 19.17 29.46
CA HIS A 55 8.88 20.55 29.71
C HIS A 55 8.80 21.35 28.40
N THR A 56 7.89 22.34 28.39
CA THR A 56 7.68 23.24 27.27
C THR A 56 8.99 23.78 26.70
N GLY A 57 9.13 23.72 25.40
CA GLY A 57 10.30 24.22 24.67
C GLY A 57 11.47 23.22 24.58
N GLN A 58 11.50 22.16 25.38
CA GLN A 58 12.53 21.13 25.27
C GLN A 58 12.51 20.44 23.90
N CYS A 59 13.69 20.20 23.33
CA CYS A 59 13.87 19.41 22.12
C CYS A 59 14.11 17.94 22.49
N ILE A 60 13.11 17.11 22.29
CA ILE A 60 13.24 15.65 22.46
C ILE A 60 13.82 15.07 21.18
N ARG A 61 14.94 14.34 21.30
CA ARG A 61 15.58 13.66 20.16
C ARG A 61 15.87 12.21 20.47
N PHE A 62 15.81 11.38 19.44
CA PHE A 62 16.27 9.98 19.47
C PHE A 62 16.60 9.50 18.05
N ALA A 63 17.53 8.59 17.93
CA ALA A 63 17.84 7.91 16.69
C ALA A 63 16.97 6.66 16.53
N LEU A 64 16.55 6.36 15.30
CA LEU A 64 15.92 5.08 15.03
C LEU A 64 16.98 3.97 15.17
N PRO A 65 16.67 2.88 15.90
CA PRO A 65 17.60 1.77 16.04
C PRO A 65 17.89 1.13 14.68
N PRO A 66 19.04 0.43 14.54
CA PRO A 66 19.35 -0.30 13.32
C PRO A 66 18.27 -1.33 13.01
N GLU A 67 18.09 -1.60 11.72
CA GLU A 67 17.15 -2.60 11.27
C GLU A 67 17.63 -4.00 11.65
N ARG A 68 16.67 -4.86 12.00
CA ARG A 68 16.97 -6.27 12.29
C ARG A 68 17.27 -7.01 11.00
N GLU A 69 17.96 -8.14 11.11
CA GLU A 69 18.14 -9.05 9.99
C GLU A 69 16.81 -9.59 9.45
N THR A 70 16.77 -9.86 8.17
CA THR A 70 15.62 -10.45 7.47
C THR A 70 16.03 -11.79 6.85
N SER A 71 15.11 -12.74 6.83
CA SER A 71 15.31 -14.02 6.13
C SER A 71 15.09 -13.95 4.62
N VAL A 72 14.65 -12.81 4.10
CA VAL A 72 14.42 -12.64 2.66
C VAL A 72 15.76 -12.43 1.96
N VAL A 73 16.10 -13.31 1.02
CA VAL A 73 17.35 -13.27 0.27
C VAL A 73 17.29 -12.22 -0.85
N PRO A 74 18.27 -11.31 -0.99
CA PRO A 74 18.34 -10.38 -2.12
C PRO A 74 18.43 -11.10 -3.47
N GLN A 75 17.59 -10.71 -4.45
CA GLN A 75 17.57 -11.26 -5.80
C GLN A 75 17.25 -10.17 -6.84
N PRO A 76 17.81 -10.20 -8.05
CA PRO A 76 17.57 -9.21 -9.09
C PRO A 76 16.17 -9.37 -9.70
N VAL A 77 15.16 -8.84 -9.05
CA VAL A 77 13.76 -8.84 -9.51
C VAL A 77 13.45 -7.47 -10.10
N PRO A 78 12.87 -7.37 -11.32
CA PRO A 78 12.59 -6.10 -11.97
C PRO A 78 11.41 -5.38 -11.32
N PHE A 79 11.57 -4.10 -11.03
CA PHE A 79 10.53 -3.13 -10.64
C PHE A 79 11.08 -1.71 -10.85
N SER A 80 10.21 -0.71 -10.83
CA SER A 80 10.63 0.69 -10.79
C SER A 80 10.26 1.35 -9.45
N VAL A 81 10.93 2.46 -9.14
CA VAL A 81 10.66 3.26 -7.95
C VAL A 81 9.99 4.55 -8.42
N ALA A 82 8.72 4.73 -8.05
CA ALA A 82 7.93 5.91 -8.40
C ALA A 82 8.11 7.07 -7.41
N TYR A 83 8.44 6.75 -6.16
CA TYR A 83 8.75 7.73 -5.11
C TYR A 83 9.68 7.11 -4.07
N GLU A 84 10.60 7.90 -3.53
CA GLU A 84 11.47 7.45 -2.43
C GLU A 84 12.00 8.64 -1.62
N ASP A 85 11.89 8.52 -0.29
CA ASP A 85 12.55 9.41 0.68
C ASP A 85 13.03 8.62 1.90
N ALA A 86 13.36 9.29 3.00
CA ALA A 86 13.83 8.64 4.24
C ALA A 86 12.74 7.85 5.01
N PHE A 87 11.45 8.03 4.69
CA PHE A 87 10.32 7.46 5.41
C PHE A 87 9.45 6.53 4.59
N ALA A 88 9.33 6.80 3.29
CA ALA A 88 8.45 6.07 2.39
C ALA A 88 9.14 5.76 1.06
N ALA A 89 8.78 4.63 0.46
CA ALA A 89 9.05 4.34 -0.94
C ALA A 89 7.76 3.82 -1.60
N VAL A 90 7.50 4.23 -2.84
CA VAL A 90 6.42 3.68 -3.65
C VAL A 90 7.05 2.98 -4.84
N LEU A 91 6.84 1.67 -4.90
CA LEU A 91 7.39 0.80 -5.93
C LEU A 91 6.31 0.49 -6.96
N ASP A 92 6.64 0.59 -8.23
CA ASP A 92 5.77 0.17 -9.31
C ASP A 92 6.09 -1.27 -9.68
N LYS A 93 5.20 -2.16 -9.28
CA LYS A 93 5.34 -3.61 -9.43
C LYS A 93 4.75 -4.07 -10.76
N PRO A 94 5.51 -4.73 -11.64
CA PRO A 94 4.93 -5.37 -12.81
C PRO A 94 4.00 -6.53 -12.39
N ALA A 95 3.11 -6.94 -13.29
CA ALA A 95 2.34 -8.17 -13.14
C ALA A 95 3.26 -9.40 -13.13
N GLY A 96 2.80 -10.52 -12.55
CA GLY A 96 3.56 -11.77 -12.50
C GLY A 96 4.48 -11.91 -11.27
N ILE A 97 4.70 -10.85 -10.49
CA ILE A 97 5.58 -10.84 -9.31
C ILE A 97 4.75 -10.70 -8.04
N ALA A 98 4.95 -11.59 -7.05
CA ALA A 98 4.33 -11.48 -5.74
C ALA A 98 4.99 -10.34 -4.93
N VAL A 99 4.25 -9.70 -4.03
CA VAL A 99 4.80 -8.63 -3.19
C VAL A 99 5.79 -9.18 -2.16
N HIS A 100 5.48 -10.32 -1.54
CA HIS A 100 6.26 -10.89 -0.45
C HIS A 100 6.38 -12.40 -0.59
N PRO A 101 7.47 -13.03 -0.09
CA PRO A 101 7.57 -14.48 -0.06
C PRO A 101 6.38 -15.16 0.61
N THR A 102 5.94 -16.26 0.03
CA THR A 102 4.88 -17.15 0.53
C THR A 102 5.30 -18.59 0.31
N LEU A 103 4.57 -19.54 0.87
CA LEU A 103 4.84 -20.97 0.65
C LEU A 103 4.86 -21.35 -0.84
N ASN A 104 4.01 -20.72 -1.68
CA ASN A 104 3.95 -20.98 -3.11
C ASN A 104 4.92 -20.15 -3.95
N TYR A 105 5.46 -19.08 -3.41
CA TYR A 105 6.40 -18.16 -4.05
C TYR A 105 7.45 -17.77 -3.01
N PRO A 106 8.41 -18.67 -2.70
CA PRO A 106 9.39 -18.44 -1.64
C PRO A 106 10.43 -17.37 -2.00
N ASP A 107 10.59 -17.09 -3.28
CA ASP A 107 11.55 -16.15 -3.86
C ASP A 107 11.00 -15.45 -5.11
N GLY A 108 11.83 -14.66 -5.80
CA GLY A 108 11.43 -13.90 -7.00
C GLY A 108 10.35 -12.86 -6.72
N THR A 109 10.24 -12.36 -5.50
CA THR A 109 9.21 -11.41 -5.09
C THR A 109 9.73 -9.97 -5.10
N LEU A 110 8.83 -9.00 -5.01
CA LEU A 110 9.19 -7.58 -4.89
C LEU A 110 10.09 -7.33 -3.66
N ALA A 111 9.88 -8.08 -2.56
CA ALA A 111 10.72 -8.02 -1.37
C ALA A 111 12.18 -8.42 -1.67
N ASN A 112 12.39 -9.50 -2.45
CA ASN A 112 13.73 -9.92 -2.86
C ASN A 112 14.42 -8.84 -3.72
N GLY A 113 13.68 -8.24 -4.67
CA GLY A 113 14.17 -7.17 -5.53
C GLY A 113 14.51 -5.89 -4.76
N TRP A 114 13.66 -5.50 -3.80
CA TRP A 114 13.92 -4.36 -2.94
C TRP A 114 15.21 -4.52 -2.13
N LEU A 115 15.39 -5.67 -1.48
CA LEU A 115 16.61 -5.95 -0.72
C LEU A 115 17.85 -6.02 -1.61
N TYR A 116 17.72 -6.56 -2.82
CA TYR A 116 18.83 -6.55 -3.79
C TYR A 116 19.24 -5.10 -4.14
N ARG A 117 18.27 -4.22 -4.40
CA ARG A 117 18.53 -2.80 -4.66
C ARG A 117 19.22 -2.11 -3.47
N LEU A 118 18.75 -2.36 -2.24
CA LEU A 118 19.41 -1.81 -1.04
C LEU A 118 20.85 -2.31 -0.92
N HIS A 119 21.09 -3.60 -1.09
CA HIS A 119 22.42 -4.20 -1.04
C HIS A 119 23.37 -3.60 -2.09
N GLN A 120 22.89 -3.36 -3.32
CA GLN A 120 23.68 -2.67 -4.36
C GLN A 120 24.05 -1.22 -3.98
N GLN A 121 23.30 -0.60 -3.09
CA GLN A 121 23.56 0.74 -2.56
C GLN A 121 24.41 0.73 -1.26
N GLY A 122 24.88 -0.46 -0.81
CA GLY A 122 25.57 -0.61 0.46
C GLY A 122 24.71 -0.32 1.68
N LYS A 123 23.38 -0.51 1.57
CA LYS A 123 22.41 -0.26 2.62
C LYS A 123 21.82 -1.57 3.15
N ASP A 124 21.67 -1.65 4.46
CA ASP A 124 20.85 -2.66 5.10
C ASP A 124 19.41 -2.16 5.24
N GLY A 125 18.45 -3.08 5.26
CA GLY A 125 17.06 -2.73 5.45
C GLY A 125 16.12 -3.93 5.46
N ILE A 126 14.88 -3.66 5.78
CA ILE A 126 13.80 -4.64 5.75
C ILE A 126 12.72 -4.14 4.79
N PHE A 127 12.17 -5.05 3.99
CA PHE A 127 11.01 -4.73 3.17
C PHE A 127 9.74 -4.66 4.03
N ARG A 128 9.15 -3.47 4.13
CA ARG A 128 7.93 -3.19 4.93
C ARG A 128 6.79 -2.68 4.04
N PRO A 129 6.12 -3.55 3.29
CA PRO A 129 5.00 -3.11 2.47
C PRO A 129 3.82 -2.69 3.36
N VAL A 130 3.27 -1.53 3.07
CA VAL A 130 2.07 -0.98 3.71
C VAL A 130 0.80 -1.55 3.08
N ASN A 131 0.85 -1.80 1.77
CA ASN A 131 -0.21 -2.50 1.05
C ASN A 131 0.35 -3.70 0.29
N ARG A 132 -0.56 -4.59 -0.07
CA ARG A 132 -0.25 -5.72 -0.96
C ARG A 132 -1.24 -5.74 -2.10
N ILE A 133 -0.75 -6.09 -3.27
CA ILE A 133 -1.53 -6.37 -4.47
C ILE A 133 -1.27 -7.82 -4.90
N ASP A 134 -2.19 -8.41 -5.64
CA ASP A 134 -2.06 -9.80 -6.10
C ASP A 134 -0.85 -9.96 -7.02
N LYS A 135 -0.35 -11.18 -7.20
CA LYS A 135 0.79 -11.48 -8.07
C LYS A 135 0.61 -10.89 -9.47
N ASN A 136 -0.55 -11.11 -10.06
CA ASN A 136 -0.86 -10.66 -11.42
C ASN A 136 -1.50 -9.26 -11.50
N THR A 137 -1.73 -8.58 -10.37
CA THR A 137 -2.06 -7.16 -10.33
C THR A 137 -0.78 -6.35 -10.48
N SER A 138 -0.78 -5.37 -11.37
CA SER A 138 0.32 -4.42 -11.57
C SER A 138 0.11 -3.13 -10.77
N GLY A 139 1.16 -2.30 -10.67
CA GLY A 139 1.09 -0.95 -10.13
C GLY A 139 1.65 -0.79 -8.72
N LEU A 140 1.23 0.24 -8.06
CA LEU A 140 1.90 0.84 -6.92
C LEU A 140 1.81 0.01 -5.63
N VAL A 141 2.94 -0.14 -4.96
CA VAL A 141 3.11 -0.72 -3.62
C VAL A 141 3.84 0.28 -2.75
N LEU A 142 3.17 0.77 -1.71
CA LEU A 142 3.76 1.66 -0.71
C LEU A 142 4.53 0.83 0.33
N CYS A 143 5.75 1.24 0.61
CA CYS A 143 6.64 0.62 1.58
C CYS A 143 7.11 1.66 2.59
N ALA A 144 7.18 1.29 3.86
CA ALA A 144 7.81 2.09 4.89
C ALA A 144 9.33 1.83 4.91
N GLN A 145 10.12 2.89 4.94
CA GLN A 145 11.59 2.82 5.01
C GLN A 145 12.10 2.50 6.42
N ASN A 146 11.26 2.68 7.46
CA ASN A 146 11.63 2.45 8.84
C ASN A 146 10.41 2.09 9.71
N ALA A 147 10.66 1.63 10.94
CA ALA A 147 9.64 1.20 11.87
C ALA A 147 8.74 2.34 12.40
N PHE A 148 9.19 3.60 12.36
CA PHE A 148 8.39 4.77 12.72
C PHE A 148 7.33 5.07 11.66
N ALA A 149 7.73 5.07 10.40
CA ALA A 149 6.84 5.40 9.28
C ALA A 149 5.73 4.36 9.05
N ALA A 150 6.00 3.07 9.32
CA ALA A 150 5.09 1.98 8.96
C ALA A 150 3.64 2.14 9.49
N PRO A 151 3.39 2.40 10.77
CA PRO A 151 2.02 2.58 11.28
C PRO A 151 1.36 3.86 10.77
N LEU A 152 2.11 4.95 10.58
CA LEU A 152 1.60 6.23 10.10
C LEU A 152 1.15 6.11 8.64
N LEU A 153 1.97 5.52 7.79
CA LEU A 153 1.62 5.24 6.40
C LEU A 153 0.44 4.27 6.29
N ALA A 154 0.38 3.23 7.12
CA ALA A 154 -0.74 2.29 7.11
C ALA A 154 -2.07 2.94 7.50
N GLY A 155 -2.06 3.92 8.40
CA GLY A 155 -3.23 4.69 8.82
C GLY A 155 -3.73 5.68 7.77
N SER A 156 -2.84 6.24 6.95
CA SER A 156 -3.16 7.30 5.99
C SER A 156 -3.27 6.84 4.54
N ALA A 157 -2.74 5.68 4.18
CA ALA A 157 -2.68 5.22 2.79
C ALA A 157 -4.07 5.03 2.15
N ARG A 158 -4.28 5.67 1.01
CA ARG A 158 -5.45 5.51 0.13
C ARG A 158 -4.99 5.02 -1.22
N LYS A 159 -5.81 4.25 -1.90
CA LYS A 159 -5.45 3.58 -3.15
C LYS A 159 -6.60 3.67 -4.14
N CYS A 160 -6.31 4.01 -5.38
CA CYS A 160 -7.25 3.92 -6.47
C CYS A 160 -6.70 2.93 -7.52
N TYR A 161 -7.53 1.99 -7.91
CA TYR A 161 -7.22 0.98 -8.91
C TYR A 161 -7.97 1.27 -10.20
N LEU A 162 -7.31 1.02 -11.31
CA LEU A 162 -7.96 0.96 -12.62
C LEU A 162 -8.27 -0.50 -12.94
N ALA A 163 -9.51 -0.78 -13.26
CA ALA A 163 -10.01 -2.10 -13.62
C ALA A 163 -10.71 -2.05 -14.97
N ILE A 164 -10.35 -2.94 -15.90
CA ILE A 164 -11.15 -3.18 -17.11
C ILE A 164 -12.02 -4.40 -16.83
N VAL A 165 -13.33 -4.18 -16.89
CA VAL A 165 -14.36 -5.20 -16.58
C VAL A 165 -15.15 -5.58 -17.82
N GLU A 166 -15.69 -6.79 -17.86
CA GLU A 166 -16.52 -7.25 -18.95
C GLU A 166 -17.92 -6.63 -18.92
N GLY A 167 -18.44 -6.36 -20.10
CA GLY A 167 -19.74 -5.76 -20.31
C GLY A 167 -19.75 -4.24 -20.23
N ALA A 168 -20.78 -3.66 -20.79
CA ALA A 168 -21.04 -2.21 -20.70
C ALA A 168 -21.72 -1.88 -19.38
N MET A 169 -21.05 -1.08 -18.56
CA MET A 169 -21.60 -0.55 -17.32
C MET A 169 -22.10 0.89 -17.52
N PRO A 170 -23.14 1.32 -16.80
CA PRO A 170 -23.55 2.74 -16.77
C PRO A 170 -22.39 3.61 -16.25
N LEU A 171 -22.16 4.75 -16.90
CA LEU A 171 -21.15 5.72 -16.45
C LEU A 171 -21.50 6.30 -15.08
N GLY A 172 -20.47 6.61 -14.30
CA GLY A 172 -20.64 7.27 -13.00
C GLY A 172 -20.35 6.36 -11.79
N PRO A 173 -20.67 6.85 -10.59
CA PRO A 173 -20.30 6.19 -9.35
C PRO A 173 -21.19 4.99 -9.01
N GLY A 174 -20.60 4.04 -8.29
CA GLY A 174 -21.29 2.91 -7.71
C GLY A 174 -20.60 2.42 -6.44
N ARG A 175 -21.27 1.53 -5.72
CA ARG A 175 -20.81 0.99 -4.45
C ARG A 175 -21.18 -0.48 -4.34
N ILE A 176 -20.22 -1.30 -3.91
CA ILE A 176 -20.43 -2.72 -3.62
C ILE A 176 -20.09 -2.95 -2.16
N GLU A 177 -21.11 -3.23 -1.36
CA GLU A 177 -20.97 -3.56 0.05
C GLU A 177 -21.44 -5.00 0.25
N ALA A 178 -20.50 -5.94 0.18
CA ALA A 178 -20.78 -7.37 0.19
C ALA A 178 -19.69 -8.13 0.95
N PRO A 179 -20.01 -8.91 2.00
CA PRO A 179 -19.03 -9.60 2.81
C PRO A 179 -18.28 -10.67 1.99
N ILE A 180 -16.95 -10.77 2.18
CA ILE A 180 -16.11 -11.71 1.45
C ILE A 180 -15.62 -12.83 2.36
N ALA A 181 -15.81 -14.07 1.92
CA ALA A 181 -15.34 -15.30 2.55
C ALA A 181 -14.42 -16.09 1.62
N ARG A 182 -13.77 -17.11 2.17
CA ARG A 182 -13.05 -18.12 1.39
C ARG A 182 -14.05 -19.06 0.72
N ARG A 183 -13.84 -19.43 -0.55
CA ARG A 183 -14.61 -20.49 -1.20
C ARG A 183 -14.27 -21.84 -0.56
N GLY A 184 -15.27 -22.67 -0.35
CA GLY A 184 -15.08 -24.01 0.26
C GLY A 184 -14.33 -24.97 -0.65
N ASP A 185 -14.48 -24.80 -1.96
CA ASP A 185 -13.93 -25.62 -3.03
C ASP A 185 -12.57 -25.12 -3.56
N SER A 186 -12.00 -24.09 -2.97
CA SER A 186 -10.77 -23.47 -3.48
C SER A 186 -9.85 -22.97 -2.36
N ILE A 187 -8.56 -23.28 -2.48
CA ILE A 187 -7.53 -22.78 -1.56
C ILE A 187 -7.33 -21.27 -1.71
N ILE A 188 -7.43 -20.76 -2.94
CA ILE A 188 -7.16 -19.34 -3.27
C ILE A 188 -8.43 -18.52 -3.48
N GLY A 189 -9.52 -19.13 -3.96
CA GLY A 189 -10.77 -18.48 -4.34
C GLY A 189 -11.47 -17.79 -3.15
N ARG A 190 -12.17 -16.71 -3.47
CA ARG A 190 -13.03 -15.96 -2.55
C ARG A 190 -14.41 -15.84 -3.15
N CYS A 191 -15.42 -15.61 -2.33
CA CYS A 191 -16.80 -15.37 -2.78
C CYS A 191 -17.50 -14.40 -1.84
N VAL A 192 -18.56 -13.78 -2.33
CA VAL A 192 -19.50 -13.08 -1.48
C VAL A 192 -20.32 -14.10 -0.73
N ARG A 193 -20.38 -14.00 0.59
CA ARG A 193 -21.12 -14.88 1.49
C ARG A 193 -21.46 -14.16 2.79
N ALA A 194 -22.65 -14.37 3.32
CA ALA A 194 -23.18 -13.61 4.48
C ALA A 194 -22.31 -13.71 5.74
N ASP A 195 -21.63 -14.85 5.96
CA ASP A 195 -20.69 -15.06 7.07
C ASP A 195 -19.27 -14.56 6.80
N GLY A 196 -19.06 -13.88 5.66
CA GLY A 196 -17.78 -13.32 5.26
C GLY A 196 -17.38 -12.10 6.09
N LYS A 197 -16.16 -11.63 5.87
CA LYS A 197 -15.68 -10.39 6.48
C LYS A 197 -16.25 -9.19 5.74
N TYR A 198 -16.73 -8.20 6.49
CA TYR A 198 -17.17 -6.91 5.94
C TYR A 198 -16.20 -6.40 4.88
N SER A 199 -16.74 -6.00 3.73
CA SER A 199 -15.96 -5.52 2.60
C SER A 199 -16.75 -4.46 1.83
N LEU A 200 -16.09 -3.38 1.47
CA LEU A 200 -16.65 -2.24 0.77
C LEU A 200 -15.70 -1.78 -0.33
N THR A 201 -16.21 -1.72 -1.56
CA THR A 201 -15.54 -1.13 -2.72
C THR A 201 -16.44 -0.06 -3.32
N GLU A 202 -15.92 1.16 -3.39
CA GLU A 202 -16.51 2.23 -4.20
C GLU A 202 -15.86 2.21 -5.57
N TYR A 203 -16.62 2.55 -6.61
CA TYR A 203 -16.09 2.65 -7.96
C TYR A 203 -16.75 3.78 -8.74
N THR A 204 -16.08 4.20 -9.79
CA THR A 204 -16.64 5.11 -10.81
C THR A 204 -16.35 4.53 -12.18
N VAL A 205 -17.37 4.28 -12.98
CA VAL A 205 -17.21 3.88 -14.39
C VAL A 205 -16.82 5.12 -15.18
N LEU A 206 -15.61 5.09 -15.74
CA LEU A 206 -14.99 6.21 -16.46
C LEU A 206 -15.33 6.18 -17.94
N ALA A 207 -15.40 4.99 -18.51
CA ALA A 207 -15.71 4.76 -19.93
C ALA A 207 -16.37 3.39 -20.12
N ALA A 208 -17.25 3.30 -21.11
CA ALA A 208 -17.83 2.06 -21.59
C ALA A 208 -17.61 1.96 -23.12
N GLY A 209 -17.09 0.80 -23.55
CA GLY A 209 -16.72 0.52 -24.93
C GLY A 209 -17.56 -0.56 -25.57
N HIS A 210 -16.99 -1.29 -26.53
CA HIS A 210 -17.70 -2.28 -27.34
C HIS A 210 -18.13 -3.53 -26.54
N GLY A 211 -17.31 -3.97 -25.60
CA GLY A 211 -17.59 -5.17 -24.79
C GLY A 211 -17.08 -5.07 -23.37
N HIS A 212 -16.45 -3.95 -23.03
CA HIS A 212 -15.80 -3.72 -21.74
C HIS A 212 -16.07 -2.34 -21.20
N SER A 213 -15.85 -2.15 -19.90
CA SER A 213 -15.87 -0.84 -19.24
C SER A 213 -14.60 -0.64 -18.42
N LEU A 214 -14.15 0.61 -18.34
CA LEU A 214 -13.05 1.02 -17.45
C LEU A 214 -13.64 1.64 -16.20
N ALA A 215 -13.23 1.12 -15.05
CA ALA A 215 -13.65 1.62 -13.74
C ALA A 215 -12.46 1.99 -12.86
N ALA A 216 -12.56 3.14 -12.19
CA ALA A 216 -11.71 3.51 -11.06
C ALA A 216 -12.31 2.91 -9.80
N CYS A 217 -11.56 2.09 -9.06
CA CYS A 217 -12.03 1.36 -7.89
C CYS A 217 -11.27 1.78 -6.63
N ILE A 218 -11.98 2.18 -5.58
CA ILE A 218 -11.43 2.56 -4.29
C ILE A 218 -11.88 1.54 -3.24
N PRO A 219 -11.04 0.56 -2.86
CA PRO A 219 -11.37 -0.38 -1.82
C PRO A 219 -11.23 0.28 -0.44
N ARG A 220 -12.36 0.45 0.27
CA ARG A 220 -12.38 0.98 1.65
C ARG A 220 -11.94 -0.05 2.70
N THR A 221 -11.89 -1.32 2.30
CA THR A 221 -11.33 -2.45 3.05
C THR A 221 -10.29 -3.18 2.20
N GLY A 222 -9.44 -4.02 2.81
CA GLY A 222 -8.35 -4.71 2.12
C GLY A 222 -8.49 -6.24 2.18
N ARG A 223 -9.57 -6.83 1.62
CA ARG A 223 -9.70 -8.30 1.56
C ARG A 223 -9.00 -8.86 0.34
N THR A 224 -8.53 -10.10 0.45
CA THR A 224 -7.91 -10.81 -0.66
C THR A 224 -8.87 -10.85 -1.86
N HIS A 225 -8.38 -10.50 -3.05
CA HIS A 225 -9.13 -10.46 -4.30
C HIS A 225 -10.37 -9.53 -4.27
N GLN A 226 -10.47 -8.56 -3.36
CA GLN A 226 -11.69 -7.82 -3.08
C GLN A 226 -12.33 -7.22 -4.34
N ILE A 227 -11.61 -6.42 -5.11
CA ILE A 227 -12.15 -5.77 -6.32
C ILE A 227 -12.60 -6.84 -7.34
N ARG A 228 -11.82 -7.88 -7.53
CA ARG A 228 -12.10 -9.00 -8.45
C ARG A 228 -13.40 -9.70 -8.09
N VAL A 229 -13.57 -10.04 -6.80
CA VAL A 229 -14.80 -10.70 -6.29
C VAL A 229 -16.00 -9.78 -6.37
N HIS A 230 -15.85 -8.51 -5.98
CA HIS A 230 -16.94 -7.56 -5.98
C HIS A 230 -17.46 -7.28 -7.39
N MET A 231 -16.56 -7.05 -8.36
CA MET A 231 -16.97 -6.82 -9.75
C MET A 231 -17.63 -8.05 -10.35
N ALA A 232 -17.09 -9.26 -10.12
CA ALA A 232 -17.74 -10.48 -10.54
C ALA A 232 -19.11 -10.69 -9.88
N HIS A 233 -19.27 -10.32 -8.61
CA HIS A 233 -20.54 -10.42 -7.87
C HIS A 233 -21.66 -9.59 -8.51
N ILE A 234 -21.34 -8.42 -9.05
CA ILE A 234 -22.32 -7.56 -9.74
C ILE A 234 -22.47 -7.88 -11.23
N GLY A 235 -21.89 -9.00 -11.70
CA GLY A 235 -22.02 -9.48 -13.10
C GLY A 235 -21.00 -8.90 -14.08
N HIS A 236 -20.01 -8.17 -13.60
CA HIS A 236 -18.94 -7.55 -14.42
C HIS A 236 -17.55 -8.03 -13.98
N PRO A 237 -17.17 -9.31 -14.18
CA PRO A 237 -15.85 -9.79 -13.83
C PRO A 237 -14.77 -8.98 -14.57
N LEU A 238 -13.55 -8.93 -14.02
CA LEU A 238 -12.45 -8.27 -14.69
C LEU A 238 -12.06 -9.06 -15.96
N ALA A 239 -11.79 -8.37 -17.04
CA ALA A 239 -11.21 -8.98 -18.24
C ALA A 239 -9.93 -9.75 -17.85
N GLY A 240 -9.75 -10.96 -18.38
CA GLY A 240 -8.62 -11.83 -18.06
C GLY A 240 -8.68 -12.53 -16.70
N ASP A 241 -9.74 -12.37 -15.92
CA ASP A 241 -9.87 -12.99 -14.60
C ASP A 241 -10.60 -14.33 -14.65
N SER A 242 -9.98 -15.35 -15.21
CA SER A 242 -10.56 -16.70 -15.35
C SER A 242 -10.97 -17.33 -14.01
N LEU A 243 -10.38 -16.91 -12.87
CA LEU A 243 -10.78 -17.39 -11.53
C LEU A 243 -12.19 -16.94 -11.15
N TYR A 244 -12.64 -15.80 -11.65
CA TYR A 244 -13.91 -15.18 -11.31
C TYR A 244 -14.85 -14.98 -12.51
N GLY A 245 -14.56 -15.64 -13.64
CA GLY A 245 -15.46 -15.70 -14.79
C GLY A 245 -15.14 -14.72 -15.92
N GLY A 246 -14.05 -13.97 -15.82
CA GLY A 246 -13.57 -13.13 -16.91
C GLY A 246 -12.87 -13.93 -18.02
N SER A 247 -13.02 -13.49 -19.26
CA SER A 247 -12.41 -14.09 -20.44
C SER A 247 -10.94 -13.68 -20.58
N ASP A 248 -10.06 -14.63 -20.80
CA ASP A 248 -8.61 -14.44 -21.02
C ASP A 248 -8.21 -14.27 -22.51
N LYS A 249 -9.19 -14.13 -23.39
CA LYS A 249 -8.96 -14.01 -24.84
C LYS A 249 -8.22 -12.74 -25.26
N LEU A 250 -8.46 -11.63 -24.56
CA LEU A 250 -7.91 -10.31 -24.90
C LEU A 250 -6.73 -9.91 -23.98
N ILE A 251 -6.71 -10.40 -22.76
CA ILE A 251 -5.64 -10.15 -21.80
C ILE A 251 -5.44 -11.38 -20.91
N ALA A 252 -4.19 -11.85 -20.77
CA ALA A 252 -3.86 -13.13 -20.12
C ALA A 252 -3.88 -13.09 -18.58
N ARG A 253 -4.22 -11.96 -17.97
CA ARG A 253 -4.32 -11.76 -16.53
C ARG A 253 -5.49 -10.86 -16.20
N HIS A 254 -5.97 -10.90 -14.95
CA HIS A 254 -6.99 -9.94 -14.55
C HIS A 254 -6.52 -8.50 -14.79
N ALA A 255 -7.32 -7.73 -15.52
CA ALA A 255 -7.05 -6.36 -15.91
C ALA A 255 -7.24 -5.42 -14.71
N LEU A 256 -6.30 -5.46 -13.77
CA LEU A 256 -6.28 -4.65 -12.54
C LEU A 256 -4.90 -4.03 -12.33
N HIS A 257 -4.90 -2.73 -12.06
CA HIS A 257 -3.71 -1.93 -11.85
C HIS A 257 -3.89 -0.95 -10.71
N CYS A 258 -3.00 -0.93 -9.72
CA CYS A 258 -2.98 0.08 -8.67
C CYS A 258 -2.36 1.36 -9.23
N GLY A 259 -3.21 2.24 -9.78
CA GLY A 259 -2.76 3.42 -10.52
C GLY A 259 -2.41 4.62 -9.64
N ILE A 260 -3.01 4.72 -8.44
CA ILE A 260 -2.78 5.87 -7.55
C ILE A 260 -2.63 5.39 -6.11
N ILE A 261 -1.63 5.95 -5.42
CA ILE A 261 -1.50 5.88 -3.96
C ILE A 261 -1.34 7.30 -3.42
N CYS A 262 -2.15 7.64 -2.41
CA CYS A 262 -1.98 8.84 -1.60
C CYS A 262 -1.73 8.46 -0.14
N PHE A 263 -0.88 9.22 0.54
CA PHE A 263 -0.60 9.05 1.97
C PHE A 263 -0.16 10.38 2.60
N ALA A 264 -0.36 10.51 3.91
CA ALA A 264 0.25 11.60 4.66
C ALA A 264 1.73 11.27 4.93
N HIS A 265 2.62 12.18 4.58
CA HIS A 265 4.05 12.00 4.83
C HIS A 265 4.31 11.92 6.35
N PRO A 266 5.04 10.88 6.84
CA PRO A 266 5.16 10.61 8.29
C PRO A 266 5.75 11.73 9.13
N LEU A 267 6.55 12.62 8.53
CA LEU A 267 7.20 13.72 9.24
C LEU A 267 6.48 15.06 9.05
N THR A 268 6.07 15.38 7.81
CA THR A 268 5.49 16.70 7.48
C THR A 268 3.96 16.71 7.53
N ALA A 269 3.32 15.56 7.58
CA ALA A 269 1.87 15.36 7.43
C ALA A 269 1.28 15.86 6.09
N GLU A 270 2.11 16.34 5.18
CA GLU A 270 1.67 16.72 3.83
C GLU A 270 1.20 15.51 3.04
N THR A 271 0.19 15.71 2.21
CA THR A 271 -0.31 14.65 1.33
C THR A 271 0.64 14.45 0.16
N VAL A 272 1.18 13.23 0.07
CA VAL A 272 1.95 12.76 -1.08
C VAL A 272 1.02 11.94 -1.97
N ARG A 273 0.97 12.28 -3.26
CA ARG A 273 0.24 11.56 -4.30
C ARG A 273 1.23 11.00 -5.32
N VAL A 274 1.15 9.70 -5.58
CA VAL A 274 1.99 8.99 -6.55
C VAL A 274 1.08 8.30 -7.57
N GLU A 275 1.43 8.42 -8.84
CA GLU A 275 0.66 7.88 -9.97
C GLU A 275 1.50 6.90 -10.79
N SER A 276 0.84 5.89 -11.35
CA SER A 276 1.40 4.94 -12.32
C SER A 276 0.44 4.79 -13.49
N ALA A 277 0.93 4.98 -14.71
CA ALA A 277 0.16 4.82 -15.93
C ALA A 277 -0.26 3.36 -16.14
N LEU A 278 -1.33 3.15 -16.91
CA LEU A 278 -1.73 1.79 -17.33
C LEU A 278 -0.55 1.06 -17.98
N PRO A 279 -0.30 -0.19 -17.61
CA PRO A 279 0.71 -1.00 -18.27
C PRO A 279 0.29 -1.36 -19.72
N ALA A 280 1.27 -1.68 -20.55
CA ALA A 280 1.07 -1.83 -21.99
C ALA A 280 -0.06 -2.82 -22.38
N ASP A 281 -0.22 -3.93 -21.66
CA ASP A 281 -1.28 -4.90 -21.89
C ASP A 281 -2.68 -4.36 -21.63
N MET A 282 -2.84 -3.56 -20.56
CA MET A 282 -4.12 -2.90 -20.27
C MET A 282 -4.36 -1.68 -21.18
N THR A 283 -3.31 -0.97 -21.56
CA THR A 283 -3.41 0.13 -22.52
C THR A 283 -3.91 -0.39 -23.89
N ALA A 284 -3.30 -1.45 -24.40
CA ALA A 284 -3.72 -2.06 -25.66
C ALA A 284 -5.18 -2.52 -25.64
N LEU A 285 -5.63 -3.14 -24.54
CA LEU A 285 -7.05 -3.53 -24.38
C LEU A 285 -7.95 -2.28 -24.31
N ALA A 286 -7.55 -1.27 -23.56
CA ALA A 286 -8.35 -0.04 -23.44
C ALA A 286 -8.45 0.76 -24.74
N GLU A 287 -7.40 0.77 -25.57
CA GLU A 287 -7.42 1.34 -26.91
C GLU A 287 -8.36 0.56 -27.85
N ALA A 288 -8.24 -0.78 -27.89
CA ALA A 288 -9.09 -1.64 -28.70
C ALA A 288 -10.59 -1.51 -28.37
N GLU A 289 -10.90 -1.29 -27.10
CA GLU A 289 -12.25 -1.09 -26.58
C GLU A 289 -12.71 0.37 -26.53
N ASN A 290 -11.88 1.33 -26.98
CA ASN A 290 -12.16 2.77 -26.97
C ASN A 290 -12.46 3.35 -25.58
N LEU A 291 -11.67 2.94 -24.56
CA LEU A 291 -11.88 3.29 -23.14
C LEU A 291 -11.00 4.44 -22.64
N LEU A 292 -10.11 5.00 -23.46
CA LEU A 292 -9.15 6.03 -23.01
C LEU A 292 -9.63 7.47 -23.18
N GLN A 293 -10.89 7.68 -23.56
CA GLN A 293 -11.43 9.00 -23.82
C GLN A 293 -11.96 9.68 -22.54
N ASN A 294 -11.79 11.00 -22.45
CA ASN A 294 -12.44 11.88 -21.46
C ASN A 294 -12.09 11.66 -19.98
N TRP A 295 -10.98 11.02 -19.66
CA TRP A 295 -10.49 10.91 -18.29
C TRP A 295 -8.96 10.99 -18.22
N THR A 296 -8.43 11.40 -17.06
CA THR A 296 -6.99 11.37 -16.72
C THR A 296 -6.79 10.89 -15.31
N LEU A 297 -5.61 10.33 -14.99
CA LEU A 297 -5.28 9.90 -13.62
C LEU A 297 -5.40 11.04 -12.62
N THR A 298 -4.98 12.24 -13.00
CA THR A 298 -5.00 13.43 -12.13
C THR A 298 -6.40 13.84 -11.68
N GLN A 299 -7.45 13.46 -12.41
CA GLN A 299 -8.86 13.74 -12.09
C GLN A 299 -9.45 12.70 -11.11
N LEU A 300 -8.79 11.56 -10.92
CA LEU A 300 -9.32 10.51 -10.07
C LEU A 300 -9.09 10.84 -8.59
N PRO A 301 -10.10 10.61 -7.74
CA PRO A 301 -9.99 10.85 -6.30
C PRO A 301 -9.02 9.85 -5.66
N CYS A 302 -8.41 10.29 -4.57
CA CYS A 302 -7.57 9.47 -3.70
C CYS A 302 -7.97 9.64 -2.22
N GLU A 303 -9.23 10.03 -2.00
CA GLU A 303 -9.80 10.25 -0.66
C GLU A 303 -10.46 9.02 -0.05
#